data_9f6c157848f5f438ddb8346704a50f89
#
_entry.id   9f6c157848f5f438ddb8346704a50f89
#
_cell.length_a   1.000
_cell.length_b   1.000
_cell.length_c   1.000
_cell.angle_alpha   90.00
_cell.angle_beta   90.00
_cell.angle_gamma   90.00
#
_symmetry.space_group_name_H-M   'P 1'
#
loop_
_entity.id
_entity.type
_entity.pdbx_description
1 polymer ?
#
loop_
_entity_poly.entity_id
_entity_poly.type
_entity_poly.pdbx_seq_one_letter_code
_entity_poly.pdbx_strand_id
1 'polypeptide(L)'
;VINGNAKEENLENFDRHGFIIGIARKLGKYKNDTKELDVSKWMPTIFSPLFFAFSGTISPAKVKTMSESSIGHLPDTDLEIPIKDIDAIVTHNTAILGILGIGKSCLAYELIKKVSEKNIKIVCIDITNEYKKELRPYLTNDAIISDDENAFNSINANYDYIHTEGTGSMIKEHPDKSGNLAKYKTAINKDLCNFLFGHDVIPEGNAFEATKKVRIYNLDYHKASKGEKMGFKVITSDLTQAEKTRIVAEELFKILMKIPLEQEKKAKVLLVFEEAHSLIPEWNSVASEGDKNATNGTAKVILQGRKYGLGSLVITQRTANVSKSILNQCNTIFALRVFDDTGKGFLENYIGKDYADTLATLEERHAIAIGKGLRLKQPVIIQLNDRENIIANTED
;
A
#
# COMPACT_ATOMS: atom_id res chain seq x y z
N VAL A 1 -23.69 -11.46 -8.46
CA VAL A 1 -22.68 -12.50 -8.65
C VAL A 1 -23.12 -13.69 -7.82
N ILE A 2 -23.49 -14.78 -8.44
CA ILE A 2 -23.78 -16.05 -7.79
C ILE A 2 -22.42 -16.75 -7.64
N ASN A 3 -21.86 -16.75 -6.43
CA ASN A 3 -20.73 -17.63 -6.14
C ASN A 3 -21.27 -19.06 -6.12
N GLY A 4 -21.03 -19.78 -7.19
CA GLY A 4 -21.41 -21.18 -7.33
C GLY A 4 -20.51 -22.11 -6.51
N ASN A 5 -20.50 -21.98 -5.20
CA ASN A 5 -20.12 -23.09 -4.33
C ASN A 5 -21.38 -23.92 -4.03
N ALA A 6 -21.91 -24.57 -5.07
CA ALA A 6 -22.67 -25.77 -4.82
C ALA A 6 -21.69 -26.79 -4.21
N LYS A 7 -21.74 -26.99 -2.90
CA LYS A 7 -21.08 -28.13 -2.28
C LYS A 7 -21.59 -29.37 -2.97
N GLU A 8 -20.72 -30.34 -3.28
CA GLU A 8 -21.12 -31.64 -3.85
C GLU A 8 -22.26 -32.33 -3.08
N GLU A 9 -22.39 -32.08 -1.76
CA GLU A 9 -23.49 -32.49 -0.91
C GLU A 9 -24.87 -31.99 -1.39
N ASN A 10 -24.95 -30.91 -2.16
CA ASN A 10 -26.23 -30.41 -2.68
C ASN A 10 -26.65 -31.09 -3.99
N LEU A 11 -25.73 -31.73 -4.70
CA LEU A 11 -26.04 -32.48 -5.93
C LEU A 11 -26.76 -33.79 -5.61
N GLU A 12 -26.44 -34.45 -4.49
CA GLU A 12 -27.17 -35.66 -4.04
C GLU A 12 -28.63 -35.35 -3.62
N ASN A 13 -28.90 -34.11 -3.16
CA ASN A 13 -30.26 -33.67 -2.83
C ASN A 13 -31.06 -33.21 -4.08
N PHE A 14 -30.38 -32.95 -5.21
CA PHE A 14 -31.02 -32.52 -6.45
C PHE A 14 -31.99 -33.60 -6.99
N ASP A 15 -31.58 -34.87 -6.95
CA ASP A 15 -32.39 -35.99 -7.41
C ASP A 15 -33.67 -36.22 -6.58
N ARG A 16 -33.74 -35.67 -5.37
CA ARG A 16 -34.89 -35.84 -4.48
C ARG A 16 -35.93 -34.73 -4.59
N HIS A 17 -35.53 -33.50 -4.94
CA HIS A 17 -36.38 -32.31 -4.84
C HIS A 17 -36.49 -31.49 -6.14
N GLY A 18 -35.69 -31.76 -7.13
CA GLY A 18 -35.79 -31.16 -8.47
C GLY A 18 -35.51 -29.66 -8.54
N PHE A 19 -34.81 -29.06 -7.54
CA PHE A 19 -34.41 -27.65 -7.58
C PHE A 19 -33.03 -27.42 -6.95
N ILE A 20 -32.34 -26.40 -7.46
CA ILE A 20 -31.05 -25.97 -6.98
C ILE A 20 -31.25 -24.78 -6.03
N ILE A 21 -30.64 -24.83 -4.84
CA ILE A 21 -30.65 -23.74 -3.88
C ILE A 21 -29.37 -22.96 -4.05
N GLY A 22 -29.50 -21.66 -4.33
CA GLY A 22 -28.38 -20.71 -4.37
C GLY A 22 -28.49 -19.67 -3.26
N ILE A 23 -27.36 -19.25 -2.71
CA ILE A 23 -27.28 -18.13 -1.79
C ILE A 23 -26.72 -16.93 -2.55
N ALA A 24 -27.47 -15.82 -2.58
CA ALA A 24 -27.04 -14.59 -3.21
C ALA A 24 -26.99 -13.44 -2.20
N ARG A 25 -25.93 -12.63 -2.27
CA ARG A 25 -25.81 -11.41 -1.47
C ARG A 25 -26.15 -10.20 -2.32
N LYS A 26 -27.07 -9.38 -1.84
CA LYS A 26 -27.41 -8.12 -2.49
C LYS A 26 -26.26 -7.11 -2.31
N LEU A 27 -25.64 -6.69 -3.42
CA LEU A 27 -24.58 -5.68 -3.42
C LEU A 27 -25.17 -4.26 -3.43
N GLY A 28 -26.17 -4.00 -4.28
CA GLY A 28 -26.76 -2.69 -4.42
C GLY A 28 -27.33 -2.47 -5.81
N LYS A 29 -27.62 -1.22 -6.14
CA LYS A 29 -28.04 -0.77 -7.47
C LYS A 29 -26.86 -0.07 -8.13
N TYR A 30 -26.39 -0.59 -9.24
CA TYR A 30 -25.36 0.05 -10.06
C TYR A 30 -25.99 1.14 -10.93
N LYS A 31 -25.40 2.34 -10.92
CA LYS A 31 -25.80 3.46 -11.74
C LYS A 31 -24.77 3.63 -12.87
N ASN A 32 -25.18 3.42 -14.11
CA ASN A 32 -24.30 3.50 -15.28
C ASN A 32 -23.73 4.92 -15.51
N ASP A 33 -24.52 5.93 -15.24
CA ASP A 33 -24.17 7.35 -15.43
C ASP A 33 -23.07 7.84 -14.48
N THR A 34 -23.18 7.48 -13.20
CA THR A 34 -22.23 7.87 -12.16
C THR A 34 -21.21 6.77 -11.82
N LYS A 35 -21.36 5.57 -12.37
CA LYS A 35 -20.56 4.36 -12.03
C LYS A 35 -20.52 4.11 -10.51
N GLU A 36 -21.66 4.32 -9.85
CA GLU A 36 -21.79 4.15 -8.41
C GLU A 36 -22.62 2.93 -8.06
N LEU A 37 -22.17 2.22 -7.02
CA LEU A 37 -22.93 1.13 -6.43
C LEU A 37 -23.67 1.65 -5.18
N ASP A 38 -24.92 2.02 -5.35
CA ASP A 38 -25.76 2.50 -4.26
C ASP A 38 -26.36 1.37 -3.43
N VAL A 39 -26.39 1.56 -2.11
CA VAL A 39 -27.11 0.63 -1.22
C VAL A 39 -28.61 0.72 -1.51
N SER A 40 -29.18 -0.35 -2.05
CA SER A 40 -30.60 -0.43 -2.32
C SER A 40 -31.36 -0.99 -1.11
N LYS A 41 -32.41 -0.31 -0.68
CA LYS A 41 -33.36 -0.82 0.33
C LYS A 41 -34.39 -1.79 -0.26
N TRP A 42 -34.45 -1.85 -1.60
CA TRP A 42 -35.36 -2.76 -2.28
C TRP A 42 -34.98 -4.22 -2.02
N MET A 43 -35.96 -5.06 -1.76
CA MET A 43 -35.84 -6.51 -1.67
C MET A 43 -36.64 -7.13 -2.79
N PRO A 44 -36.08 -8.11 -3.53
CA PRO A 44 -36.87 -8.86 -4.49
C PRO A 44 -38.03 -9.57 -3.80
N THR A 45 -39.16 -9.56 -4.45
CA THR A 45 -40.33 -10.38 -4.00
C THR A 45 -40.09 -11.83 -4.36
N ILE A 46 -40.79 -12.73 -3.72
CA ILE A 46 -40.82 -14.16 -4.07
C ILE A 46 -41.17 -14.27 -5.56
N PHE A 47 -40.41 -15.10 -6.29
CA PHE A 47 -40.51 -15.27 -7.75
C PHE A 47 -40.09 -14.06 -8.61
N SER A 48 -39.35 -13.07 -8.05
CA SER A 48 -38.70 -12.06 -8.90
C SER A 48 -37.71 -12.74 -9.84
N PRO A 49 -37.72 -12.42 -11.16
CA PRO A 49 -36.78 -13.01 -12.10
C PRO A 49 -35.36 -12.52 -11.78
N LEU A 50 -34.39 -13.43 -11.85
CA LEU A 50 -32.99 -13.13 -11.78
C LEU A 50 -32.41 -13.17 -13.20
N PHE A 51 -31.68 -12.13 -13.57
CA PHE A 51 -30.98 -12.05 -14.84
C PHE A 51 -29.49 -12.02 -14.58
N PHE A 52 -28.73 -12.79 -15.36
CA PHE A 52 -27.30 -12.62 -15.41
C PHE A 52 -26.99 -11.32 -16.15
N ALA A 53 -26.19 -10.46 -15.56
CA ALA A 53 -25.63 -9.31 -16.25
C ALA A 53 -24.42 -9.79 -17.06
N PHE A 54 -24.62 -10.10 -18.32
CA PHE A 54 -23.52 -10.32 -19.25
C PHE A 54 -23.25 -9.02 -20.00
N SER A 55 -22.00 -8.63 -20.14
CA SER A 55 -21.61 -7.72 -21.22
C SER A 55 -21.97 -8.42 -22.53
N GLY A 56 -22.74 -7.76 -23.36
CA GLY A 56 -23.43 -8.33 -24.54
C GLY A 56 -22.56 -8.78 -25.69
N THR A 57 -21.49 -9.45 -25.44
CA THR A 57 -20.75 -10.34 -26.32
C THR A 57 -19.61 -10.94 -25.54
N ILE A 58 -19.65 -12.23 -25.31
CA ILE A 58 -18.54 -13.02 -24.80
C ILE A 58 -17.46 -13.08 -25.90
N SER A 59 -16.80 -12.02 -26.07
CA SER A 59 -15.44 -12.00 -26.56
C SER A 59 -14.62 -11.50 -25.38
N PRO A 60 -13.40 -12.01 -25.12
CA PRO A 60 -12.42 -11.30 -24.34
C PRO A 60 -12.00 -10.08 -25.18
N ALA A 61 -12.97 -9.24 -25.48
CA ALA A 61 -12.74 -7.98 -26.14
C ALA A 61 -11.90 -7.19 -25.15
N LYS A 62 -10.66 -6.91 -25.54
CA LYS A 62 -9.83 -5.86 -25.01
C LYS A 62 -10.76 -4.82 -24.40
N VAL A 63 -10.70 -4.65 -23.07
CA VAL A 63 -11.49 -3.65 -22.38
C VAL A 63 -11.21 -2.34 -23.10
N LYS A 64 -12.16 -1.93 -23.92
CA LYS A 64 -12.05 -0.69 -24.68
C LYS A 64 -12.06 0.44 -23.66
N THR A 65 -10.95 1.16 -23.55
CA THR A 65 -10.82 2.43 -22.84
C THR A 65 -11.47 2.44 -21.46
N MET A 66 -10.75 1.89 -20.48
CA MET A 66 -11.10 2.10 -19.08
C MET A 66 -11.08 3.60 -18.76
N SER A 67 -12.04 4.07 -17.99
CA SER A 67 -11.96 5.44 -17.48
C SER A 67 -10.68 5.59 -16.64
N GLU A 68 -10.02 6.73 -16.76
CA GLU A 68 -8.80 7.07 -16.00
C GLU A 68 -8.94 6.85 -14.49
N SER A 69 -10.14 7.00 -13.95
CA SER A 69 -10.45 6.75 -12.54
C SER A 69 -10.72 5.27 -12.20
N SER A 70 -10.88 4.37 -13.17
CA SER A 70 -11.17 2.95 -12.91
C SER A 70 -10.02 2.26 -12.20
N ILE A 71 -10.33 1.46 -11.16
CA ILE A 71 -9.37 0.58 -10.48
C ILE A 71 -9.61 -0.90 -10.82
N GLY A 72 -10.66 -1.16 -11.53
CA GLY A 72 -11.11 -2.48 -11.93
C GLY A 72 -12.57 -2.48 -12.29
N HIS A 73 -13.15 -3.65 -12.42
CA HIS A 73 -14.56 -3.85 -12.76
C HIS A 73 -15.16 -5.00 -11.97
N LEU A 74 -16.47 -5.13 -11.95
CA LEU A 74 -17.12 -6.31 -11.39
C LEU A 74 -16.73 -7.53 -12.24
N PRO A 75 -16.38 -8.68 -11.62
CA PRO A 75 -15.96 -9.87 -12.34
C PRO A 75 -16.96 -10.25 -13.45
N ASP A 76 -16.43 -10.66 -14.60
CA ASP A 76 -17.19 -11.07 -15.79
C ASP A 76 -18.14 -9.99 -16.35
N THR A 77 -17.92 -8.73 -16.04
CA THR A 77 -18.70 -7.60 -16.55
C THR A 77 -17.81 -6.45 -16.97
N ASP A 78 -18.36 -5.50 -17.70
CA ASP A 78 -17.75 -4.20 -18.04
C ASP A 78 -18.13 -3.07 -17.08
N LEU A 79 -18.71 -3.42 -15.91
CA LEU A 79 -19.14 -2.47 -14.91
C LEU A 79 -17.94 -2.00 -14.07
N GLU A 80 -17.39 -0.85 -14.43
CA GLU A 80 -16.20 -0.27 -13.78
C GLU A 80 -16.45 0.13 -12.33
N ILE A 81 -15.42 -0.07 -11.52
CA ILE A 81 -15.33 0.44 -10.15
C ILE A 81 -14.26 1.53 -10.10
N PRO A 82 -14.65 2.81 -10.12
CA PRO A 82 -13.70 3.91 -10.11
C PRO A 82 -13.25 4.28 -8.69
N ILE A 83 -12.07 4.87 -8.59
CA ILE A 83 -11.68 5.64 -7.43
C ILE A 83 -12.49 6.93 -7.44
N LYS A 84 -13.26 7.16 -6.40
CA LYS A 84 -14.15 8.32 -6.27
C LYS A 84 -13.54 9.47 -5.50
N ASP A 85 -12.53 9.19 -4.69
CA ASP A 85 -11.93 10.17 -3.80
C ASP A 85 -10.46 9.80 -3.55
N ILE A 86 -9.56 10.40 -4.33
CA ILE A 86 -8.11 10.21 -4.19
C ILE A 86 -7.61 10.76 -2.84
N ASP A 87 -8.14 11.89 -2.38
CA ASP A 87 -7.78 12.44 -1.08
C ASP A 87 -8.12 11.47 0.05
N ALA A 88 -9.24 10.75 -0.07
CA ALA A 88 -9.62 9.72 0.90
C ALA A 88 -8.75 8.46 0.78
N ILE A 89 -8.30 8.06 -0.42
CA ILE A 89 -7.32 6.96 -0.60
C ILE A 89 -6.06 7.25 0.22
N VAL A 90 -5.60 8.49 0.19
CA VAL A 90 -4.38 8.91 0.89
C VAL A 90 -4.68 9.14 2.37
N THR A 91 -5.51 10.12 2.70
CA THR A 91 -5.65 10.62 4.08
C THR A 91 -6.37 9.67 5.03
N HIS A 92 -7.13 8.69 4.53
CA HIS A 92 -7.77 7.66 5.36
C HIS A 92 -7.03 6.33 5.32
N ASN A 93 -5.81 6.34 4.83
CA ASN A 93 -4.92 5.21 4.68
C ASN A 93 -5.53 4.03 3.89
N THR A 94 -4.71 3.38 3.12
CA THR A 94 -5.12 2.27 2.26
C THR A 94 -4.25 1.06 2.54
N ALA A 95 -4.83 -0.14 2.53
CA ALA A 95 -4.11 -1.40 2.67
C ALA A 95 -4.34 -2.31 1.45
N ILE A 96 -3.26 -2.93 0.97
CA ILE A 96 -3.27 -3.99 -0.05
C ILE A 96 -2.71 -5.25 0.59
N LEU A 97 -3.56 -6.24 0.78
CA LEU A 97 -3.25 -7.45 1.55
C LEU A 97 -3.45 -8.69 0.69
N GLY A 98 -2.50 -9.64 0.72
CA GLY A 98 -2.62 -10.88 -0.04
C GLY A 98 -1.29 -11.57 -0.26
N ILE A 99 -1.29 -12.82 -0.70
CA ILE A 99 -0.09 -13.63 -0.93
C ILE A 99 0.76 -13.12 -2.10
N LEU A 100 1.94 -13.70 -2.28
CA LEU A 100 2.84 -13.39 -3.39
C LEU A 100 2.21 -13.75 -4.75
N GLY A 101 2.51 -12.96 -5.80
CA GLY A 101 2.14 -13.27 -7.19
C GLY A 101 0.69 -13.03 -7.57
N ILE A 102 -0.15 -12.48 -6.67
CA ILE A 102 -1.61 -12.33 -6.88
C ILE A 102 -2.03 -10.98 -7.49
N GLY A 103 -1.07 -10.08 -7.80
CA GLY A 103 -1.36 -8.77 -8.39
C GLY A 103 -1.24 -7.55 -7.46
N LYS A 104 -0.76 -7.71 -6.20
CA LYS A 104 -0.60 -6.60 -5.24
C LYS A 104 0.23 -5.44 -5.79
N SER A 105 1.40 -5.74 -6.35
CA SER A 105 2.33 -4.71 -6.83
C SER A 105 1.75 -3.96 -8.03
N CYS A 106 1.04 -4.66 -8.92
CA CYS A 106 0.35 -4.00 -10.05
C CYS A 106 -0.67 -2.96 -9.55
N LEU A 107 -1.51 -3.34 -8.58
CA LEU A 107 -2.46 -2.44 -7.94
C LEU A 107 -1.75 -1.28 -7.23
N ALA A 108 -0.64 -1.55 -6.54
CA ALA A 108 0.13 -0.52 -5.84
C ALA A 108 0.70 0.52 -6.83
N TYR A 109 1.28 0.08 -7.94
CA TYR A 109 1.82 0.97 -8.97
C TYR A 109 0.73 1.79 -9.66
N GLU A 110 -0.43 1.18 -9.92
CA GLU A 110 -1.58 1.90 -10.44
C GLU A 110 -2.07 3.00 -9.48
N LEU A 111 -2.17 2.69 -8.17
CA LEU A 111 -2.54 3.68 -7.17
C LEU A 111 -1.49 4.80 -7.07
N ILE A 112 -0.20 4.47 -7.10
CA ILE A 112 0.89 5.45 -7.10
C ILE A 112 0.78 6.38 -8.31
N LYS A 113 0.56 5.82 -9.52
CA LYS A 113 0.33 6.63 -10.74
C LYS A 113 -0.82 7.60 -10.53
N LYS A 114 -2.02 7.09 -10.21
CA LYS A 114 -3.24 7.89 -10.06
C LYS A 114 -3.13 8.96 -8.97
N VAL A 115 -2.43 8.68 -7.87
CA VAL A 115 -2.14 9.64 -6.80
C VAL A 115 -1.19 10.73 -7.28
N SER A 116 -0.14 10.36 -8.03
CA SER A 116 0.85 11.30 -8.55
C SER A 116 0.27 12.33 -9.54
N GLU A 117 -0.75 11.94 -10.30
CA GLU A 117 -1.48 12.80 -11.25
C GLU A 117 -2.25 13.92 -10.55
N LYS A 118 -2.55 13.78 -9.26
CA LYS A 118 -3.22 14.80 -8.42
C LYS A 118 -2.26 15.73 -7.68
N ASN A 119 -1.00 15.81 -8.11
CA ASN A 119 0.04 16.60 -7.45
C ASN A 119 0.32 16.23 -5.98
N ILE A 120 -0.03 15.02 -5.57
CA ILE A 120 0.29 14.47 -4.27
C ILE A 120 1.67 13.84 -4.36
N LYS A 121 2.56 14.20 -3.44
CA LYS A 121 3.89 13.63 -3.36
C LYS A 121 3.86 12.22 -2.78
N ILE A 122 4.77 11.37 -3.22
CA ILE A 122 4.81 9.98 -2.79
C ILE A 122 6.20 9.65 -2.27
N VAL A 123 6.27 9.13 -1.05
CA VAL A 123 7.48 8.63 -0.43
C VAL A 123 7.34 7.12 -0.28
N CYS A 124 8.12 6.36 -1.04
CA CYS A 124 8.13 4.90 -0.97
C CYS A 124 9.28 4.42 -0.10
N ILE A 125 8.98 3.52 0.83
CA ILE A 125 9.98 2.76 1.56
C ILE A 125 9.96 1.35 0.99
N ASP A 126 11.00 1.03 0.21
CA ASP A 126 11.12 -0.20 -0.58
C ASP A 126 12.33 -1.01 -0.12
N ILE A 127 12.07 -2.19 0.44
CA ILE A 127 13.13 -3.13 0.85
C ILE A 127 13.53 -4.09 -0.26
N THR A 128 12.69 -4.22 -1.30
CA THR A 128 12.91 -5.15 -2.42
C THR A 128 13.83 -4.57 -3.49
N ASN A 129 13.97 -3.24 -3.51
CA ASN A 129 14.69 -2.47 -4.54
C ASN A 129 14.11 -2.64 -5.96
N GLU A 130 12.82 -2.97 -6.04
CA GLU A 130 12.14 -3.20 -7.32
C GLU A 130 11.40 -1.95 -7.83
N TYR A 131 10.97 -1.07 -6.92
CA TYR A 131 10.12 0.08 -7.25
C TYR A 131 10.73 1.01 -8.30
N LYS A 132 12.05 1.25 -8.25
CA LYS A 132 12.73 2.07 -9.25
C LYS A 132 12.53 1.57 -10.68
N LYS A 133 12.61 0.26 -10.86
CA LYS A 133 12.47 -0.39 -12.18
C LYS A 133 11.01 -0.50 -12.58
N GLU A 134 10.18 -0.93 -11.65
CA GLU A 134 8.79 -1.29 -11.91
C GLU A 134 7.86 -0.07 -12.06
N LEU A 135 8.20 1.09 -11.50
CA LEU A 135 7.44 2.34 -11.66
C LEU A 135 7.73 3.09 -12.97
N ARG A 136 8.88 2.84 -13.60
CA ARG A 136 9.26 3.52 -14.85
C ARG A 136 8.24 3.43 -15.99
N PRO A 137 7.54 2.30 -16.19
CA PRO A 137 6.49 2.23 -17.20
C PRO A 137 5.25 3.08 -16.89
N TYR A 138 5.06 3.48 -15.64
CA TYR A 138 3.88 4.21 -15.18
C TYR A 138 4.10 5.71 -15.04
N LEU A 139 5.36 6.14 -14.91
CA LEU A 139 5.75 7.52 -14.62
C LEU A 139 6.95 7.91 -15.46
N THR A 140 7.05 9.19 -15.81
CA THR A 140 8.25 9.71 -16.50
C THR A 140 9.50 9.54 -15.63
N ASN A 141 10.66 9.37 -16.25
CA ASN A 141 11.93 9.16 -15.52
C ASN A 141 12.25 10.33 -14.57
N ASP A 142 11.94 11.57 -14.95
CA ASP A 142 12.19 12.76 -14.14
C ASP A 142 11.29 12.85 -12.90
N ALA A 143 10.16 12.15 -12.91
CA ALA A 143 9.22 12.11 -11.80
C ALA A 143 9.72 11.21 -10.64
N ILE A 144 10.64 10.27 -10.91
CA ILE A 144 11.12 9.29 -9.94
C ILE A 144 12.51 9.67 -9.46
N ILE A 145 12.64 9.98 -8.17
CA ILE A 145 13.93 10.08 -7.49
C ILE A 145 14.11 8.76 -6.71
N SER A 146 14.99 7.95 -7.18
CA SER A 146 15.50 6.83 -6.41
C SER A 146 16.86 7.20 -5.84
N ASP A 147 17.26 6.47 -4.81
CA ASP A 147 18.64 6.51 -4.38
C ASP A 147 19.50 6.02 -5.55
N ASP A 148 20.19 6.97 -6.20
CA ASP A 148 21.40 6.56 -6.87
C ASP A 148 22.21 5.85 -5.80
N GLU A 149 22.82 4.71 -6.17
CA GLU A 149 23.60 3.89 -5.24
C GLU A 149 24.54 4.71 -4.36
N ASN A 150 24.85 5.93 -4.75
CA ASN A 150 25.75 6.82 -4.09
C ASN A 150 25.13 7.76 -3.02
N ALA A 151 23.90 8.26 -3.20
CA ALA A 151 23.34 9.28 -2.26
C ALA A 151 22.87 8.66 -0.95
N PHE A 152 22.01 7.63 -1.00
CA PHE A 152 21.53 6.97 0.20
C PHE A 152 22.61 6.12 0.88
N ASN A 153 23.52 5.53 0.08
CA ASN A 153 24.71 4.88 0.59
C ASN A 153 25.64 5.86 1.31
N SER A 154 25.79 7.08 0.79
CA SER A 154 26.55 8.13 1.45
C SER A 154 25.92 8.52 2.80
N ILE A 155 24.58 8.61 2.87
CA ILE A 155 23.86 8.84 4.13
C ILE A 155 24.09 7.68 5.08
N ASN A 156 23.84 6.45 4.65
CA ASN A 156 24.03 5.26 5.47
C ASN A 156 25.50 5.07 5.89
N ALA A 157 26.44 5.16 4.96
CA ALA A 157 27.87 4.97 5.24
C ALA A 157 28.46 6.06 6.17
N ASN A 158 27.94 7.29 6.08
CA ASN A 158 28.43 8.41 6.89
C ASN A 158 27.76 8.52 8.26
N TYR A 159 26.55 7.97 8.44
CA TYR A 159 25.74 8.15 9.63
C TYR A 159 25.36 6.84 10.33
N ASP A 160 25.55 5.72 9.66
CA ASP A 160 25.39 4.41 10.29
C ASP A 160 26.59 4.11 11.21
N TYR A 161 26.29 3.33 12.22
CA TYR A 161 27.25 2.86 13.19
C TYR A 161 28.21 1.84 12.58
N ILE A 162 29.50 2.06 12.68
CA ILE A 162 30.53 1.07 12.33
C ILE A 162 30.99 0.38 13.60
N HIS A 163 30.66 -0.91 13.72
CA HIS A 163 31.14 -1.76 14.81
C HIS A 163 32.32 -2.58 14.32
N THR A 164 33.47 -2.41 14.95
CA THR A 164 34.70 -3.17 14.63
C THR A 164 34.93 -4.22 15.71
N GLU A 165 34.79 -5.50 15.38
CA GLU A 165 35.22 -6.60 16.25
C GLU A 165 36.66 -7.00 15.90
N GLY A 166 37.59 -6.80 16.83
CA GLY A 166 38.97 -7.25 16.69
C GLY A 166 39.16 -8.62 17.33
N THR A 167 39.86 -9.52 16.65
CA THR A 167 40.37 -10.75 17.25
C THR A 167 41.62 -10.41 18.07
N GLY A 168 41.46 -10.23 19.40
CA GLY A 168 42.60 -10.30 20.29
C GLY A 168 42.97 -9.08 21.14
N SER A 169 42.23 -8.03 21.15
CA SER A 169 42.25 -6.98 22.21
C SER A 169 41.04 -6.11 22.05
N MET A 170 40.21 -6.06 23.10
CA MET A 170 38.97 -5.28 23.07
C MET A 170 39.27 -3.78 23.05
N ILE A 171 39.20 -3.15 21.89
CA ILE A 171 38.87 -1.74 21.81
C ILE A 171 37.41 -1.67 21.33
N LYS A 172 36.48 -1.68 22.27
CA LYS A 172 35.10 -1.29 21.99
C LYS A 172 35.09 0.24 21.95
N GLU A 173 35.34 0.82 20.82
CA GLU A 173 34.92 2.18 20.58
C GLU A 173 33.41 2.13 20.46
N HIS A 174 32.70 2.68 21.46
CA HIS A 174 31.29 2.99 21.35
C HIS A 174 31.20 4.38 20.70
N PRO A 175 30.97 4.49 19.39
CA PRO A 175 30.72 5.79 18.79
C PRO A 175 29.45 6.37 19.42
N ASP A 176 29.40 7.71 19.43
CA ASP A 176 28.24 8.44 19.93
C ASP A 176 26.99 8.11 19.09
N LYS A 177 26.26 7.07 19.51
CA LYS A 177 25.03 6.63 18.88
C LYS A 177 24.00 7.75 18.75
N SER A 178 23.96 8.66 19.72
CA SER A 178 23.02 9.79 19.76
C SER A 178 23.39 10.87 18.73
N GLY A 179 24.68 11.18 18.59
CA GLY A 179 25.19 12.15 17.62
C GLY A 179 25.04 11.66 16.20
N ASN A 180 25.29 10.39 15.93
CA ASN A 180 25.09 9.78 14.63
C ASN A 180 23.61 9.72 14.22
N LEU A 181 22.73 9.40 15.16
CA LEU A 181 21.28 9.41 14.93
C LEU A 181 20.77 10.81 14.57
N ALA A 182 21.27 11.87 15.26
CA ALA A 182 20.92 13.25 14.96
C ALA A 182 21.36 13.67 13.56
N LYS A 183 22.57 13.28 13.14
CA LYS A 183 23.08 13.53 11.78
C LYS A 183 22.25 12.81 10.73
N TYR A 184 21.91 11.55 10.97
CA TYR A 184 21.04 10.78 10.08
C TYR A 184 19.67 11.46 9.90
N LYS A 185 19.01 11.86 10.99
CA LYS A 185 17.73 12.61 10.95
C LYS A 185 17.86 13.92 10.17
N THR A 186 18.92 14.66 10.37
CA THR A 186 19.18 15.91 9.64
C THR A 186 19.35 15.66 8.15
N ALA A 187 20.08 14.62 7.76
CA ALA A 187 20.28 14.27 6.36
C ALA A 187 18.95 13.85 5.68
N ILE A 188 18.16 13.00 6.31
CA ILE A 188 16.83 12.62 5.80
C ILE A 188 15.90 13.84 5.71
N ASN A 189 15.92 14.74 6.69
CA ASN A 189 15.11 15.96 6.65
C ASN A 189 15.46 16.85 5.45
N LYS A 190 16.75 17.06 5.19
CA LYS A 190 17.20 17.82 4.03
C LYS A 190 16.82 17.17 2.70
N ASP A 191 17.02 15.85 2.58
CA ASP A 191 16.65 15.11 1.39
C ASP A 191 15.15 15.19 1.10
N LEU A 192 14.32 15.04 2.15
CA LEU A 192 12.85 15.21 2.04
C LEU A 192 12.47 16.65 1.67
N CYS A 193 13.10 17.67 2.25
CA CYS A 193 12.87 19.07 1.85
C CYS A 193 13.23 19.30 0.38
N ASN A 194 14.37 18.77 -0.07
CA ASN A 194 14.78 18.87 -1.47
C ASN A 194 13.80 18.18 -2.39
N PHE A 195 13.32 16.97 -2.03
CA PHE A 195 12.28 16.28 -2.79
C PHE A 195 10.97 17.07 -2.85
N LEU A 196 10.50 17.61 -1.72
CA LEU A 196 9.20 18.27 -1.65
C LEU A 196 9.21 19.67 -2.28
N PHE A 197 10.29 20.43 -2.11
CA PHE A 197 10.34 21.85 -2.44
C PHE A 197 11.46 22.25 -3.43
N GLY A 198 12.36 21.34 -3.78
CA GLY A 198 13.54 21.64 -4.58
C GLY A 198 14.65 22.37 -3.80
N HIS A 199 14.54 22.50 -2.49
CA HIS A 199 15.48 23.19 -1.59
C HIS A 199 15.71 22.38 -0.32
N ASP A 200 16.87 22.56 0.32
CA ASP A 200 17.22 21.87 1.58
C ASP A 200 16.38 22.33 2.80
N VAL A 201 15.60 23.38 2.62
CA VAL A 201 14.73 23.99 3.65
C VAL A 201 13.35 24.29 3.07
N ILE A 202 12.37 24.45 3.96
CA ILE A 202 10.99 24.82 3.56
C ILE A 202 10.99 26.28 3.08
N PRO A 203 10.60 26.57 1.82
CA PRO A 203 10.51 27.92 1.31
C PRO A 203 9.31 28.69 1.91
N GLU A 204 9.37 30.03 1.92
CA GLU A 204 8.29 30.87 2.45
C GLU A 204 6.92 30.61 1.79
N GLY A 205 6.87 30.32 0.49
CA GLY A 205 5.64 30.04 -0.23
C GLY A 205 5.07 28.64 -0.02
N ASN A 206 5.78 27.72 0.62
CA ASN A 206 5.39 26.32 0.89
C ASN A 206 4.89 25.51 -0.33
N ALA A 207 5.15 25.98 -1.56
CA ALA A 207 4.73 25.31 -2.78
C ALA A 207 5.60 24.07 -3.03
N PHE A 208 4.96 22.96 -3.34
CA PHE A 208 5.69 21.75 -3.73
C PHE A 208 6.29 21.90 -5.12
N GLU A 209 7.49 21.33 -5.28
CA GLU A 209 8.13 21.18 -6.58
C GLU A 209 7.26 20.32 -7.50
N ALA A 210 7.12 20.68 -8.77
CA ALA A 210 6.10 20.12 -9.64
C ALA A 210 6.51 18.83 -10.36
N THR A 211 7.81 18.69 -10.70
CA THR A 211 8.29 17.60 -11.58
C THR A 211 8.52 16.30 -10.84
N LYS A 212 9.14 16.34 -9.67
CA LYS A 212 9.50 15.19 -8.85
C LYS A 212 8.25 14.67 -8.12
N LYS A 213 7.76 13.49 -8.45
CA LYS A 213 6.52 12.93 -7.90
C LYS A 213 6.75 11.87 -6.83
N VAL A 214 7.77 11.03 -7.01
CA VAL A 214 8.04 9.86 -6.17
C VAL A 214 9.48 9.88 -5.67
N ARG A 215 9.66 9.78 -4.35
CA ARG A 215 10.94 9.53 -3.69
C ARG A 215 10.97 8.11 -3.17
N ILE A 216 11.96 7.32 -3.55
CA ILE A 216 12.12 5.93 -3.13
C ILE A 216 13.31 5.83 -2.20
N TYR A 217 13.09 5.31 -0.99
CA TYR A 217 14.13 4.94 -0.02
C TYR A 217 14.29 3.43 0.01
N ASN A 218 15.47 2.94 -0.35
CA ASN A 218 15.85 1.56 -0.14
C ASN A 218 16.60 1.43 1.19
N LEU A 219 15.95 0.78 2.17
CA LEU A 219 16.51 0.63 3.52
C LEU A 219 17.46 -0.57 3.66
N ASP A 220 17.40 -1.53 2.74
CA ASP A 220 18.20 -2.78 2.78
C ASP A 220 19.51 -2.69 2.01
N TYR A 221 19.84 -1.53 1.49
CA TYR A 221 21.10 -1.38 0.79
C TYR A 221 22.29 -1.51 1.76
N HIS A 222 22.56 -2.75 2.14
CA HIS A 222 23.77 -3.16 2.80
C HIS A 222 24.76 -3.67 1.75
N LYS A 223 25.45 -2.80 1.06
CA LYS A 223 26.81 -3.14 0.67
C LYS A 223 27.60 -3.24 1.97
N ALA A 224 27.50 -4.40 2.63
CA ALA A 224 28.56 -4.79 3.53
C ALA A 224 29.83 -4.66 2.70
N SER A 225 30.56 -3.56 2.86
CA SER A 225 31.93 -3.50 2.41
C SER A 225 32.61 -4.57 3.22
N LYS A 226 32.70 -5.79 2.69
CA LYS A 226 33.56 -6.84 3.18
C LYS A 226 35.01 -6.38 2.97
N GLY A 227 35.37 -5.37 3.71
CA GLY A 227 36.75 -4.99 3.89
C GLY A 227 37.30 -5.84 5.00
N GLU A 228 37.65 -7.09 4.71
CA GLU A 228 38.64 -7.78 5.53
C GLU A 228 39.96 -7.02 5.39
N LYS A 229 40.13 -5.97 6.17
CA LYS A 229 41.43 -5.40 6.42
C LYS A 229 41.86 -5.80 7.83
N MET A 230 42.85 -6.68 7.91
CA MET A 230 43.58 -7.04 9.13
C MET A 230 42.77 -7.75 10.23
N GLY A 231 41.90 -8.73 9.90
CA GLY A 231 41.22 -9.54 10.90
C GLY A 231 40.09 -8.83 11.65
N PHE A 232 39.61 -7.70 11.14
CA PHE A 232 38.46 -6.97 11.67
C PHE A 232 37.22 -7.24 10.83
N LYS A 233 36.13 -7.63 11.48
CA LYS A 233 34.81 -7.70 10.86
C LYS A 233 34.12 -6.35 11.03
N VAL A 234 33.93 -5.62 9.94
CA VAL A 234 33.18 -4.37 9.94
C VAL A 234 31.70 -4.65 9.75
N ILE A 235 30.90 -4.40 10.77
CA ILE A 235 29.44 -4.46 10.70
C ILE A 235 28.95 -3.02 10.53
N THR A 236 28.31 -2.75 9.40
CA THR A 236 27.71 -1.44 9.12
C THR A 236 26.24 -1.46 9.49
N SER A 237 25.82 -0.48 10.25
CA SER A 237 24.44 -0.17 10.68
C SER A 237 23.88 -0.97 11.88
N ASP A 238 23.63 -0.24 12.96
CA ASP A 238 22.85 -0.69 14.11
C ASP A 238 21.35 -0.34 14.02
N LEU A 239 20.94 0.41 12.99
CA LEU A 239 19.55 0.78 12.82
C LEU A 239 18.80 -0.32 12.06
N THR A 240 17.72 -0.81 12.67
CA THR A 240 16.82 -1.77 12.02
C THR A 240 16.01 -1.09 10.92
N GLN A 241 15.39 -1.88 10.04
CA GLN A 241 14.48 -1.36 9.01
C GLN A 241 13.33 -0.57 9.62
N ALA A 242 12.77 -1.03 10.75
CA ALA A 242 11.71 -0.33 11.46
C ALA A 242 12.19 1.04 12.02
N GLU A 243 13.41 1.12 12.56
CA GLU A 243 13.99 2.37 13.04
C GLU A 243 14.26 3.38 11.91
N LYS A 244 14.79 2.91 10.77
CA LYS A 244 14.97 3.75 9.57
C LYS A 244 13.63 4.24 9.02
N THR A 245 12.63 3.35 8.95
CA THR A 245 11.25 3.69 8.56
C THR A 245 10.67 4.78 9.46
N ARG A 246 10.82 4.64 10.77
CA ARG A 246 10.39 5.65 11.74
C ARG A 246 11.05 7.00 11.50
N ILE A 247 12.36 7.02 11.25
CA ILE A 247 13.09 8.27 10.98
C ILE A 247 12.51 8.98 9.76
N VAL A 248 12.32 8.28 8.65
CA VAL A 248 11.72 8.85 7.43
C VAL A 248 10.32 9.39 7.73
N ALA A 249 9.48 8.60 8.41
CA ALA A 249 8.11 8.99 8.74
C ALA A 249 8.05 10.23 9.67
N GLU A 250 8.86 10.24 10.74
CA GLU A 250 8.91 11.35 11.70
C GLU A 250 9.45 12.65 11.07
N GLU A 251 10.51 12.58 10.24
CA GLU A 251 11.05 13.76 9.59
C GLU A 251 10.09 14.31 8.53
N LEU A 252 9.45 13.45 7.75
CA LEU A 252 8.40 13.85 6.83
C LEU A 252 7.24 14.55 7.58
N PHE A 253 6.79 13.97 8.67
CA PHE A 253 5.73 14.54 9.48
C PHE A 253 6.10 15.91 10.08
N LYS A 254 7.34 16.07 10.56
CA LYS A 254 7.86 17.37 11.06
C LYS A 254 7.84 18.46 9.98
N ILE A 255 8.19 18.11 8.74
CA ILE A 255 8.13 19.03 7.60
C ILE A 255 6.68 19.45 7.37
N LEU A 256 5.75 18.48 7.28
CA LEU A 256 4.35 18.77 7.02
C LEU A 256 3.67 19.58 8.14
N MET A 257 4.07 19.41 9.39
CA MET A 257 3.58 20.22 10.51
C MET A 257 3.96 21.70 10.41
N LYS A 258 5.02 22.04 9.69
CA LYS A 258 5.45 23.43 9.48
C LYS A 258 4.72 24.11 8.31
N ILE A 259 4.02 23.34 7.48
CA ILE A 259 3.20 23.87 6.39
C ILE A 259 1.86 24.33 6.96
N PRO A 260 1.36 25.54 6.60
CA PRO A 260 0.05 26.01 7.05
C PRO A 260 -1.07 25.00 6.75
N LEU A 261 -1.98 24.86 7.70
CA LEU A 261 -3.18 24.03 7.52
C LEU A 261 -4.15 24.75 6.60
N GLU A 262 -4.59 24.07 5.58
CA GLU A 262 -5.68 24.52 4.70
C GLU A 262 -7.03 24.23 5.37
N GLN A 263 -8.05 25.03 5.04
CA GLN A 263 -9.42 24.81 5.55
C GLN A 263 -9.96 23.46 5.06
N GLU A 264 -9.66 23.08 3.82
CA GLU A 264 -9.97 21.77 3.27
C GLU A 264 -8.81 20.79 3.54
N LYS A 265 -9.15 19.62 4.08
CA LYS A 265 -8.17 18.55 4.35
C LYS A 265 -7.80 17.84 3.05
N LYS A 266 -6.90 18.43 2.27
CA LYS A 266 -6.38 17.80 1.05
C LYS A 266 -5.19 16.91 1.34
N ALA A 267 -5.05 15.84 0.58
CA ALA A 267 -3.87 15.00 0.61
C ALA A 267 -2.66 15.77 0.09
N LYS A 268 -1.53 15.65 0.77
CA LYS A 268 -0.25 16.27 0.39
C LYS A 268 0.81 15.24 0.07
N VAL A 269 0.91 14.21 0.90
CA VAL A 269 1.93 13.15 0.76
C VAL A 269 1.32 11.79 1.08
N LEU A 270 1.65 10.81 0.24
CA LEU A 270 1.41 9.39 0.46
C LEU A 270 2.71 8.70 0.87
N LEU A 271 2.73 8.07 2.04
CA LEU A 271 3.84 7.24 2.50
C LEU A 271 3.52 5.77 2.18
N VAL A 272 4.34 5.14 1.35
CA VAL A 272 4.14 3.76 0.89
C VAL A 272 5.09 2.84 1.64
N PHE A 273 4.54 1.78 2.23
CA PHE A 273 5.28 0.72 2.91
C PHE A 273 5.20 -0.56 2.08
N GLU A 274 6.25 -0.84 1.31
CA GLU A 274 6.38 -2.12 0.60
C GLU A 274 6.92 -3.18 1.56
N GLU A 275 6.33 -4.37 1.53
CA GLU A 275 6.59 -5.46 2.49
C GLU A 275 6.49 -4.96 3.95
N ALA A 276 5.39 -4.31 4.26
CA ALA A 276 5.13 -3.61 5.51
C ALA A 276 5.41 -4.43 6.78
N HIS A 277 5.34 -5.76 6.71
CA HIS A 277 5.64 -6.64 7.84
C HIS A 277 7.10 -6.54 8.31
N SER A 278 8.02 -6.08 7.47
CA SER A 278 9.42 -5.82 7.84
C SER A 278 9.65 -4.39 8.32
N LEU A 279 8.85 -3.44 7.83
CA LEU A 279 8.99 -2.00 8.09
C LEU A 279 8.25 -1.54 9.35
N ILE A 280 7.10 -2.14 9.60
CA ILE A 280 6.17 -1.83 10.70
C ILE A 280 5.64 -3.13 11.34
N PRO A 281 6.52 -3.98 11.90
CA PRO A 281 6.16 -5.29 12.40
C PRO A 281 5.16 -5.24 13.55
N GLU A 282 4.34 -6.29 13.68
CA GLU A 282 3.48 -6.49 14.84
C GLU A 282 4.32 -6.77 16.09
N TRP A 283 3.85 -6.29 17.20
CA TRP A 283 4.59 -6.33 18.46
C TRP A 283 4.88 -7.79 18.97
N ASN A 284 4.01 -8.73 18.62
CA ASN A 284 4.16 -10.16 18.96
C ASN A 284 5.01 -10.95 17.93
N SER A 285 5.43 -10.31 16.84
CA SER A 285 6.37 -10.92 15.89
C SER A 285 7.77 -10.99 16.52
N VAL A 286 8.70 -11.68 15.85
CA VAL A 286 10.11 -11.83 16.29
C VAL A 286 10.89 -10.49 16.37
N ALA A 287 10.18 -9.39 16.45
CA ALA A 287 10.73 -8.05 16.48
C ALA A 287 11.48 -7.76 17.79
N SER A 288 12.60 -7.08 17.68
CA SER A 288 13.36 -6.57 18.83
C SER A 288 12.56 -5.51 19.58
N GLU A 289 12.95 -5.19 20.82
CA GLU A 289 12.31 -4.12 21.58
C GLU A 289 12.46 -2.73 20.89
N GLY A 290 13.57 -2.51 20.18
CA GLY A 290 13.81 -1.33 19.37
C GLY A 290 12.81 -1.23 18.22
N ASP A 291 12.50 -2.33 17.55
CA ASP A 291 11.51 -2.38 16.48
C ASP A 291 10.09 -2.04 16.96
N LYS A 292 9.72 -2.50 18.17
CA LYS A 292 8.42 -2.18 18.78
C LYS A 292 8.27 -0.68 19.02
N ASN A 293 9.31 -0.05 19.58
CA ASN A 293 9.33 1.39 19.80
C ASN A 293 9.32 2.18 18.49
N ALA A 294 10.03 1.70 17.48
CA ALA A 294 10.05 2.29 16.15
C ALA A 294 8.68 2.21 15.48
N THR A 295 8.04 1.03 15.49
CA THR A 295 6.70 0.82 14.94
C THR A 295 5.66 1.70 15.65
N ASN A 296 5.72 1.82 16.96
CA ASN A 296 4.83 2.71 17.74
C ASN A 296 5.03 4.18 17.34
N GLY A 297 6.26 4.61 17.08
CA GLY A 297 6.57 5.94 16.56
C GLY A 297 5.93 6.17 15.20
N THR A 298 6.11 5.25 14.27
CA THR A 298 5.49 5.29 12.94
C THR A 298 3.96 5.29 13.02
N ALA A 299 3.37 4.47 13.90
CA ALA A 299 1.93 4.43 14.11
C ALA A 299 1.37 5.80 14.58
N LYS A 300 2.08 6.49 15.47
CA LYS A 300 1.70 7.86 15.91
C LYS A 300 1.71 8.84 14.73
N VAL A 301 2.71 8.75 13.85
CA VAL A 301 2.78 9.59 12.64
C VAL A 301 1.58 9.32 11.73
N ILE A 302 1.24 8.07 11.47
CA ILE A 302 0.09 7.70 10.63
C ILE A 302 -1.23 8.19 11.24
N LEU A 303 -1.42 8.01 12.55
CA LEU A 303 -2.60 8.48 13.27
C LEU A 303 -2.80 10.00 13.20
N GLN A 304 -1.72 10.76 13.36
CA GLN A 304 -1.76 12.23 13.42
C GLN A 304 -1.64 12.88 12.05
N GLY A 305 -1.05 12.18 11.08
CA GLY A 305 -0.68 12.69 9.76
C GLY A 305 -1.85 13.20 8.94
N ARG A 306 -3.02 12.57 9.09
CA ARG A 306 -4.22 12.89 8.31
C ARG A 306 -4.57 14.38 8.29
N LYS A 307 -4.52 15.06 9.43
CA LYS A 307 -4.84 16.50 9.51
C LYS A 307 -3.83 17.40 8.80
N TYR A 308 -2.64 16.88 8.53
CA TYR A 308 -1.57 17.57 7.81
C TYR A 308 -1.45 17.11 6.35
N GLY A 309 -2.40 16.29 5.87
CA GLY A 309 -2.41 15.77 4.51
C GLY A 309 -1.46 14.59 4.27
N LEU A 310 -0.96 13.96 5.34
CA LEU A 310 -0.16 12.73 5.25
C LEU A 310 -1.07 11.52 5.41
N GLY A 311 -0.92 10.56 4.50
CA GLY A 311 -1.55 9.25 4.61
C GLY A 311 -0.59 8.13 4.27
N SER A 312 -1.06 6.89 4.35
CA SER A 312 -0.24 5.71 4.10
C SER A 312 -0.90 4.69 3.19
N LEU A 313 -0.07 4.03 2.39
CA LEU A 313 -0.39 2.81 1.64
C LEU A 313 0.44 1.66 2.21
N VAL A 314 -0.23 0.69 2.78
CA VAL A 314 0.38 -0.46 3.45
C VAL A 314 0.23 -1.68 2.56
N ILE A 315 1.35 -2.27 2.11
CA ILE A 315 1.35 -3.42 1.22
C ILE A 315 2.07 -4.57 1.93
N THR A 316 1.41 -5.72 2.03
CA THR A 316 2.01 -6.88 2.68
C THR A 316 1.43 -8.20 2.19
N GLN A 317 2.26 -9.21 2.19
CA GLN A 317 1.86 -10.62 2.04
C GLN A 317 1.61 -11.32 3.38
N ARG A 318 2.05 -10.74 4.51
CA ARG A 318 1.95 -11.32 5.86
C ARG A 318 1.12 -10.43 6.77
N THR A 319 -0.20 -10.45 6.58
CA THR A 319 -1.15 -9.61 7.31
C THR A 319 -1.03 -9.74 8.83
N ALA A 320 -0.78 -10.95 9.33
CA ALA A 320 -0.63 -11.24 10.76
C ALA A 320 0.59 -10.54 11.39
N ASN A 321 1.63 -10.24 10.59
CA ASN A 321 2.90 -9.73 11.07
C ASN A 321 3.04 -8.20 10.95
N VAL A 322 2.02 -7.51 10.45
CA VAL A 322 1.97 -6.05 10.38
C VAL A 322 1.23 -5.50 11.58
N SER A 323 1.69 -4.36 12.10
CA SER A 323 1.06 -3.68 13.23
C SER A 323 -0.44 -3.48 13.04
N LYS A 324 -1.22 -4.13 13.89
CA LYS A 324 -2.69 -4.01 13.91
C LYS A 324 -3.14 -2.59 14.19
N SER A 325 -2.38 -1.85 14.99
CA SER A 325 -2.66 -0.44 15.26
C SER A 325 -2.62 0.41 14.00
N ILE A 326 -1.76 0.06 13.02
CA ILE A 326 -1.66 0.74 11.73
C ILE A 326 -2.72 0.24 10.78
N LEU A 327 -2.89 -1.09 10.64
CA LEU A 327 -3.92 -1.66 9.76
C LEU A 327 -5.33 -1.20 10.14
N ASN A 328 -5.62 -1.03 11.43
CA ASN A 328 -6.89 -0.51 11.92
C ASN A 328 -7.16 0.96 11.52
N GLN A 329 -6.15 1.68 11.04
CA GLN A 329 -6.29 3.03 10.50
C GLN A 329 -6.55 3.05 8.99
N CYS A 330 -6.42 1.92 8.32
CA CYS A 330 -6.70 1.80 6.89
C CYS A 330 -8.21 1.70 6.67
N ASN A 331 -8.79 2.74 6.06
CA ASN A 331 -10.22 2.78 5.79
C ASN A 331 -10.57 2.20 4.41
N THR A 332 -9.61 2.23 3.47
CA THR A 332 -9.75 1.55 2.18
C THR A 332 -8.89 0.30 2.20
N ILE A 333 -9.50 -0.84 1.90
CA ILE A 333 -8.84 -2.15 1.94
C ILE A 333 -9.09 -2.87 0.63
N PHE A 334 -8.01 -3.38 0.04
CA PHE A 334 -8.02 -4.34 -1.04
C PHE A 334 -7.47 -5.66 -0.51
N ALA A 335 -8.35 -6.61 -0.25
CA ALA A 335 -7.98 -7.95 0.19
C ALA A 335 -7.96 -8.90 -1.01
N LEU A 336 -6.75 -9.27 -1.46
CA LEU A 336 -6.53 -10.29 -2.46
C LEU A 336 -6.51 -11.67 -1.78
N ARG A 337 -6.09 -12.72 -2.48
CA ARG A 337 -6.05 -14.08 -1.92
C ARG A 337 -5.21 -14.14 -0.64
N VAL A 338 -5.76 -14.74 0.41
CA VAL A 338 -5.11 -14.98 1.72
C VAL A 338 -5.46 -16.40 2.16
N PHE A 339 -4.45 -17.16 2.58
CA PHE A 339 -4.63 -18.55 3.05
C PHE A 339 -4.60 -18.69 4.57
N ASP A 340 -3.80 -17.85 5.26
CA ASP A 340 -3.59 -17.98 6.69
C ASP A 340 -4.84 -17.55 7.50
N ASP A 341 -5.19 -18.34 8.49
CA ASP A 341 -6.38 -18.11 9.30
C ASP A 341 -6.30 -16.82 10.15
N THR A 342 -5.09 -16.43 10.56
CA THR A 342 -4.88 -15.18 11.30
C THR A 342 -5.18 -13.96 10.42
N GLY A 343 -4.70 -13.97 9.17
CA GLY A 343 -5.00 -12.92 8.19
C GLY A 343 -6.47 -12.87 7.82
N LYS A 344 -7.09 -14.04 7.61
CA LYS A 344 -8.55 -14.14 7.35
C LYS A 344 -9.36 -13.60 8.53
N GLY A 345 -9.03 -14.03 9.76
CA GLY A 345 -9.72 -13.55 10.97
C GLY A 345 -9.57 -12.05 11.19
N PHE A 346 -8.42 -11.46 10.84
CA PHE A 346 -8.26 -10.01 10.82
C PHE A 346 -9.19 -9.36 9.80
N LEU A 347 -9.19 -9.85 8.57
CA LEU A 347 -9.98 -9.30 7.47
C LEU A 347 -11.50 -9.50 7.68
N GLU A 348 -11.91 -10.56 8.35
CA GLU A 348 -13.33 -10.83 8.67
C GLU A 348 -14.00 -9.64 9.36
N ASN A 349 -13.28 -8.90 10.21
CA ASN A 349 -13.80 -7.71 10.90
C ASN A 349 -14.16 -6.57 9.94
N TYR A 350 -13.57 -6.53 8.74
CA TYR A 350 -13.76 -5.46 7.75
C TYR A 350 -14.69 -5.86 6.63
N ILE A 351 -14.53 -7.09 6.13
CA ILE A 351 -15.27 -7.58 4.96
C ILE A 351 -16.43 -8.52 5.32
N GLY A 352 -16.49 -8.97 6.56
CA GLY A 352 -17.47 -9.95 7.03
C GLY A 352 -17.10 -11.40 6.70
N LYS A 353 -17.69 -12.34 7.42
CA LYS A 353 -17.36 -13.76 7.37
C LYS A 353 -17.50 -14.36 5.97
N ASP A 354 -18.63 -14.10 5.30
CA ASP A 354 -18.91 -14.68 3.98
C ASP A 354 -17.80 -14.34 2.95
N TYR A 355 -17.27 -13.10 2.99
CA TYR A 355 -16.16 -12.71 2.13
C TYR A 355 -14.82 -13.25 2.63
N ALA A 356 -14.62 -13.34 3.94
CA ALA A 356 -13.39 -13.91 4.50
C ALA A 356 -13.23 -15.39 4.11
N ASP A 357 -14.32 -16.14 4.06
CA ASP A 357 -14.32 -17.53 3.63
C ASP A 357 -13.97 -17.69 2.13
N THR A 358 -14.23 -16.68 1.30
CA THR A 358 -13.88 -16.70 -0.13
C THR A 358 -12.45 -16.25 -0.43
N LEU A 359 -11.72 -15.67 0.53
CA LEU A 359 -10.38 -15.14 0.30
C LEU A 359 -9.40 -16.18 -0.26
N ALA A 360 -9.48 -17.43 0.18
CA ALA A 360 -8.58 -18.49 -0.26
C ALA A 360 -8.83 -18.93 -1.72
N THR A 361 -10.02 -18.70 -2.24
CA THR A 361 -10.46 -19.13 -3.58
C THR A 361 -10.49 -17.99 -4.60
N LEU A 362 -10.15 -16.76 -4.19
CA LEU A 362 -10.09 -15.65 -5.13
C LEU A 362 -9.09 -15.96 -6.26
N GLU A 363 -9.49 -15.67 -7.47
CA GLU A 363 -8.63 -15.79 -8.63
C GLU A 363 -7.50 -14.76 -8.62
N GLU A 364 -6.51 -14.95 -9.46
CA GLU A 364 -5.45 -13.97 -9.66
C GLU A 364 -6.06 -12.63 -10.10
N ARG A 365 -5.55 -11.53 -9.55
CA ARG A 365 -6.03 -10.17 -9.81
C ARG A 365 -7.49 -9.90 -9.41
N HIS A 366 -8.08 -10.78 -8.61
CA HIS A 366 -9.33 -10.46 -7.93
C HIS A 366 -9.05 -9.96 -6.51
N ALA A 367 -9.80 -8.95 -6.11
CA ALA A 367 -9.71 -8.37 -4.77
C ALA A 367 -11.10 -8.10 -4.20
N ILE A 368 -11.25 -8.31 -2.90
CA ILE A 368 -12.38 -7.78 -2.16
C ILE A 368 -12.03 -6.36 -1.75
N ALA A 369 -12.77 -5.40 -2.30
CA ALA A 369 -12.52 -3.98 -2.09
C ALA A 369 -13.62 -3.35 -1.23
N ILE A 370 -13.21 -2.50 -0.29
CA ILE A 370 -14.11 -1.70 0.54
C ILE A 370 -13.42 -0.39 0.92
N GLY A 371 -14.17 0.66 1.15
CA GLY A 371 -13.65 1.86 1.78
C GLY A 371 -14.07 3.18 1.15
N LYS A 372 -13.65 4.25 1.82
CA LYS A 372 -14.05 5.62 1.47
C LYS A 372 -13.52 6.09 0.13
N GLY A 373 -12.30 5.72 -0.24
CA GLY A 373 -11.71 6.12 -1.52
C GLY A 373 -12.51 5.64 -2.72
N LEU A 374 -13.18 4.49 -2.57
CA LEU A 374 -14.07 3.91 -3.58
C LEU A 374 -15.54 4.28 -3.34
N ARG A 375 -15.86 4.92 -2.21
CA ARG A 375 -17.23 5.17 -1.71
C ARG A 375 -18.07 3.89 -1.60
N LEU A 376 -17.43 2.75 -1.41
CA LEU A 376 -18.09 1.48 -1.18
C LEU A 376 -18.47 1.35 0.30
N LYS A 377 -19.76 1.18 0.57
CA LYS A 377 -20.31 1.00 1.92
C LYS A 377 -20.32 -0.46 2.37
N GLN A 378 -20.10 -1.36 1.44
CA GLN A 378 -20.02 -2.80 1.66
C GLN A 378 -18.91 -3.39 0.79
N PRO A 379 -18.32 -4.53 1.19
CA PRO A 379 -17.31 -5.20 0.39
C PRO A 379 -17.85 -5.63 -0.98
N VAL A 380 -17.01 -5.52 -1.99
CA VAL A 380 -17.33 -5.92 -3.37
C VAL A 380 -16.11 -6.65 -3.94
N ILE A 381 -16.34 -7.78 -4.61
CA ILE A 381 -15.28 -8.43 -5.38
C ILE A 381 -15.10 -7.64 -6.68
N ILE A 382 -13.87 -7.26 -6.95
CA ILE A 382 -13.46 -6.58 -8.18
C ILE A 382 -12.37 -7.38 -8.89
N GLN A 383 -12.39 -7.36 -10.18
CA GLN A 383 -11.27 -7.78 -11.02
C GLN A 383 -10.43 -6.54 -11.32
N LEU A 384 -9.14 -6.59 -10.93
CA LEU A 384 -8.21 -5.47 -11.08
C LEU A 384 -7.82 -5.25 -12.54
N ASN A 385 -7.45 -4.03 -12.87
CA ASN A 385 -7.00 -3.66 -14.20
C ASN A 385 -5.74 -4.41 -14.64
N ASP A 386 -5.61 -4.67 -15.95
CA ASP A 386 -4.41 -5.25 -16.54
C ASP A 386 -3.27 -4.25 -16.57
N ARG A 387 -2.05 -4.73 -16.28
CA ARG A 387 -0.83 -3.91 -16.35
C ARG A 387 -0.67 -3.22 -17.70
N GLU A 388 -0.89 -3.94 -18.77
CA GLU A 388 -0.77 -3.43 -20.15
C GLU A 388 -1.72 -2.27 -20.42
N ASN A 389 -2.96 -2.37 -19.93
CA ASN A 389 -3.95 -1.30 -20.06
C ASN A 389 -3.62 -0.05 -19.25
N ILE A 390 -2.98 -0.22 -18.07
CA ILE A 390 -2.57 0.91 -17.23
C ILE A 390 -1.41 1.67 -17.89
N ILE A 391 -0.47 0.94 -18.50
CA ILE A 391 0.71 1.52 -19.16
C ILE A 391 0.32 2.19 -20.47
N ALA A 392 -0.53 1.58 -21.29
CA ALA A 392 -0.98 2.13 -22.57
C ALA A 392 -1.65 3.51 -22.41
N ASN A 393 -2.35 3.74 -21.29
CA ASN A 393 -2.94 5.06 -20.98
C ASN A 393 -1.91 6.10 -20.51
N THR A 394 -0.62 5.81 -20.56
CA THR A 394 0.47 6.74 -20.17
C THR A 394 1.15 7.37 -21.40
N GLU A 395 0.89 6.82 -22.61
CA GLU A 395 1.53 7.25 -23.86
C GLU A 395 0.70 8.28 -24.67
N ASP A 396 -0.50 8.63 -24.22
CA ASP A 396 -1.35 9.70 -24.74
C ASP A 396 -1.24 10.96 -23.83
#